data_4bb677e8b824364867adcea6d6e29763
#
_entry.id   4bb677e8b824364867adcea6d6e29763
#
_cell.length_a   1.000
_cell.length_b   1.000
_cell.length_c   1.000
_cell.angle_alpha   90.00
_cell.angle_beta   90.00
_cell.angle_gamma   90.00
#
_symmetry.space_group_name_H-M   'P 1'
#
loop_
_entity.id
_entity.type
_entity.pdbx_description
1 polymer ?
#
loop_
_entity_poly.entity_id
_entity_poly.type
_entity_poly.pdbx_seq_one_letter_code
_entity_poly.pdbx_strand_id
1 'polypeptide(L)'
;LRMTRTIGSAAAIVGIGRALAHRDDPGGPKTPLQLGALAAVRAMQLKRILVSPGPIFEPEGFGKDWWGAARALHAAGLRKGDLMLNAFSYHLTPGGHIMESGAHALSCTVIPAGVGNTEQQLEAIQYLKPTAYCGTPDFLKVLLDKAKVAGIDASSIKRALVSGAALPNSLREELEKAGVSTRQCYATADLGVIAYESDAREGMIVNEGCLVEIVTPGTGDPVKEGEVGEV
;
A
#
# COMPACT_ATOMS: atom_id res chain seq x y z
N LEU A 1 -9.07 -19.53 -6.94
CA LEU A 1 -8.09 -19.68 -8.03
C LEU A 1 -6.73 -20.00 -7.40
N ARG A 2 -6.32 -21.28 -7.48
CA ARG A 2 -5.01 -21.70 -6.97
C ARG A 2 -3.95 -21.25 -7.99
N MET A 3 -3.29 -20.13 -7.76
CA MET A 3 -2.08 -19.77 -8.50
C MET A 3 -0.86 -20.07 -7.62
N THR A 4 -0.30 -21.27 -7.81
CA THR A 4 1.03 -21.59 -7.28
C THR A 4 2.07 -20.89 -8.16
N ARG A 5 2.67 -19.83 -7.67
CA ARG A 5 3.91 -19.27 -8.23
C ARG A 5 5.00 -19.29 -7.16
N THR A 6 6.14 -19.76 -7.54
CA THR A 6 7.35 -19.89 -6.73
C THR A 6 7.73 -18.55 -6.11
N ILE A 7 7.91 -18.53 -4.81
CA ILE A 7 8.33 -17.36 -4.03
C ILE A 7 9.74 -16.96 -4.47
N GLY A 8 9.84 -15.89 -5.22
CA GLY A 8 11.12 -15.37 -5.75
C GLY A 8 11.51 -13.98 -5.25
N SER A 9 10.83 -13.42 -4.24
CA SER A 9 11.18 -12.10 -3.71
C SER A 9 11.66 -12.17 -2.27
N ALA A 10 12.65 -11.35 -1.92
CA ALA A 10 13.16 -11.21 -0.55
C ALA A 10 12.06 -10.80 0.46
N ALA A 11 10.99 -10.15 0.00
CA ALA A 11 9.85 -9.76 0.84
C ALA A 11 9.04 -10.96 1.35
N ALA A 12 8.87 -12.00 0.52
CA ALA A 12 8.18 -13.23 0.94
C ALA A 12 8.98 -14.02 1.98
N ILE A 13 10.31 -14.01 1.87
CA ILE A 13 11.21 -14.62 2.87
C ILE A 13 11.10 -13.90 4.21
N VAL A 14 10.95 -12.58 4.20
CA VAL A 14 10.76 -11.77 5.42
C VAL A 14 9.44 -12.12 6.12
N GLY A 15 8.35 -12.31 5.38
CA GLY A 15 7.04 -12.66 5.95
C GLY A 15 7.02 -14.04 6.63
N ILE A 16 7.56 -15.07 5.98
CA ILE A 16 7.64 -16.42 6.56
C ILE A 16 8.49 -16.44 7.82
N GLY A 17 9.55 -15.72 7.79
CA GLY A 17 10.44 -15.66 8.89
C GLY A 17 9.83 -14.98 10.12
N ARG A 18 8.96 -13.98 9.97
CA ARG A 18 8.27 -13.31 11.05
C ARG A 18 7.32 -14.25 11.81
N ALA A 19 6.63 -15.14 11.11
CA ALA A 19 5.81 -16.18 11.73
C ALA A 19 6.62 -17.16 12.60
N LEU A 20 7.91 -17.35 12.28
CA LEU A 20 8.81 -18.22 13.05
C LEU A 20 9.48 -17.50 14.23
N ALA A 21 9.70 -16.19 14.17
CA ALA A 21 10.32 -15.41 15.25
C ALA A 21 9.39 -15.17 16.44
N HIS A 22 8.09 -15.28 16.27
CA HIS A 22 7.11 -15.23 17.36
C HIS A 22 7.01 -16.52 18.17
N ARG A 23 7.73 -17.59 17.80
CA ARG A 23 7.85 -18.79 18.65
C ARG A 23 8.96 -18.58 19.67
N ASP A 24 8.53 -18.17 20.84
CA ASP A 24 9.16 -18.21 22.17
C ASP A 24 10.66 -18.56 22.24
N ASP A 25 11.50 -17.53 22.30
CA ASP A 25 12.77 -17.58 22.99
C ASP A 25 12.68 -16.75 24.27
N PRO A 26 12.43 -17.36 25.45
CA PRO A 26 12.25 -16.63 26.71
C PRO A 26 13.52 -16.02 27.30
N GLY A 27 14.70 -16.14 26.67
CA GLY A 27 15.98 -15.82 27.28
C GLY A 27 16.96 -15.00 26.45
N GLY A 28 16.68 -14.61 25.22
CA GLY A 28 17.61 -13.91 24.35
C GLY A 28 17.62 -12.37 24.53
N PRO A 29 18.73 -11.69 24.17
CA PRO A 29 18.80 -10.22 24.22
C PRO A 29 17.82 -9.60 23.22
N LYS A 30 16.92 -8.78 23.73
CA LYS A 30 15.72 -8.24 23.06
C LYS A 30 15.95 -7.18 21.98
N THR A 31 17.09 -7.08 21.31
CA THR A 31 17.32 -5.89 20.50
C THR A 31 17.76 -6.04 19.07
N PRO A 32 18.76 -6.81 18.67
CA PRO A 32 19.05 -6.93 17.23
C PRO A 32 18.30 -8.04 16.52
N LEU A 33 17.66 -8.94 17.25
CA LEU A 33 17.06 -10.18 16.74
C LEU A 33 15.69 -9.99 16.09
N GLN A 34 14.95 -8.94 16.44
CA GLN A 34 13.64 -8.68 15.85
C GLN A 34 13.69 -8.29 14.35
N LEU A 35 14.85 -7.83 13.90
CA LEU A 35 15.14 -7.65 12.48
C LEU A 35 15.94 -8.83 11.92
N GLY A 36 16.72 -9.49 12.77
CA GLY A 36 17.87 -10.27 12.36
C GLY A 36 17.61 -11.73 12.05
N ALA A 37 16.62 -12.36 12.66
CA ALA A 37 16.37 -13.80 12.40
C ALA A 37 15.79 -14.06 11.01
N LEU A 38 15.31 -13.02 10.33
CA LEU A 38 14.49 -13.12 9.13
C LEU A 38 14.94 -12.24 7.98
N ALA A 39 15.84 -11.29 8.23
CA ALA A 39 16.45 -10.54 7.15
C ALA A 39 17.60 -11.36 6.58
N ALA A 40 17.50 -11.71 5.31
CA ALA A 40 18.60 -12.33 4.56
C ALA A 40 19.83 -11.42 4.43
N VAL A 41 19.71 -10.16 4.88
CA VAL A 41 20.76 -9.14 4.83
C VAL A 41 20.89 -8.45 6.18
N ARG A 42 22.11 -7.94 6.47
CA ARG A 42 22.36 -7.19 7.70
C ARG A 42 21.65 -5.84 7.69
N ALA A 43 21.23 -5.34 8.86
CA ALA A 43 20.55 -4.04 9.00
C ALA A 43 21.28 -2.88 8.30
N MET A 44 22.60 -2.90 8.30
CA MET A 44 23.43 -1.88 7.62
C MET A 44 23.40 -1.97 6.08
N GLN A 45 22.84 -3.01 5.51
CA GLN A 45 22.66 -3.21 4.07
C GLN A 45 21.24 -2.88 3.62
N LEU A 46 20.38 -2.42 4.53
CA LEU A 46 19.02 -2.00 4.22
C LEU A 46 18.99 -0.51 3.84
N LYS A 47 18.04 -0.15 3.01
CA LYS A 47 17.78 1.24 2.64
C LYS A 47 17.10 1.99 3.79
N ARG A 48 16.14 1.35 4.46
CA ARG A 48 15.40 1.86 5.62
C ARG A 48 15.01 0.71 6.53
N ILE A 49 14.72 1.07 7.78
CA ILE A 49 14.04 0.22 8.74
C ILE A 49 12.83 1.03 9.22
N LEU A 50 11.66 0.48 9.02
CA LEU A 50 10.39 1.09 9.37
C LEU A 50 9.79 0.35 10.57
N VAL A 51 8.82 0.96 11.22
CA VAL A 51 8.21 0.40 12.44
C VAL A 51 6.70 0.42 12.27
N SER A 52 6.08 -0.75 12.41
CA SER A 52 4.64 -0.87 12.51
C SER A 52 4.20 -1.17 13.93
N PRO A 53 2.90 -0.97 14.29
CA PRO A 53 2.41 -1.23 15.62
C PRO A 53 2.71 -2.64 16.11
N GLY A 54 3.26 -2.76 17.35
CA GLY A 54 3.47 -4.05 17.92
C GLY A 54 4.83 -4.48 18.45
N PRO A 55 5.85 -3.70 18.60
CA PRO A 55 6.80 -3.04 17.74
C PRO A 55 7.40 -4.01 16.71
N ILE A 56 7.04 -3.84 15.49
CA ILE A 56 7.43 -4.69 14.39
C ILE A 56 8.33 -3.90 13.45
N PHE A 57 9.50 -4.43 13.13
CA PHE A 57 10.50 -3.75 12.31
C PHE A 57 10.44 -4.27 10.87
N GLU A 58 10.12 -3.36 9.94
CA GLU A 58 9.92 -3.66 8.52
C GLU A 58 11.16 -3.23 7.71
N PRO A 59 11.93 -4.16 7.16
CA PRO A 59 13.11 -3.83 6.36
C PRO A 59 12.72 -3.39 4.95
N GLU A 60 13.32 -2.31 4.47
CA GLU A 60 13.31 -1.93 3.06
C GLU A 60 14.68 -2.18 2.44
N GLY A 61 14.75 -2.97 1.38
CA GLY A 61 15.97 -3.20 0.61
C GLY A 61 16.17 -2.16 -0.50
N PHE A 62 17.35 -2.19 -1.10
CA PHE A 62 17.66 -1.42 -2.30
C PHE A 62 17.10 -2.14 -3.52
N GLY A 63 15.99 -1.66 -4.06
CA GLY A 63 15.36 -2.20 -5.26
C GLY A 63 14.38 -1.19 -5.83
N LYS A 64 14.09 -1.33 -7.12
CA LYS A 64 12.98 -0.62 -7.73
C LYS A 64 11.70 -1.31 -7.29
N ASP A 65 10.74 -0.53 -6.74
CA ASP A 65 9.43 -1.04 -6.34
C ASP A 65 9.52 -2.26 -5.39
N TRP A 66 10.25 -2.09 -4.29
CA TRP A 66 10.49 -3.14 -3.29
C TRP A 66 9.21 -3.86 -2.82
N TRP A 67 8.11 -3.13 -2.74
CA TRP A 67 6.83 -3.62 -2.26
C TRP A 67 5.79 -3.89 -3.36
N GLY A 68 6.16 -3.87 -4.64
CA GLY A 68 5.29 -4.21 -5.76
C GLY A 68 4.12 -3.25 -5.99
N ALA A 69 4.24 -1.97 -5.59
CA ALA A 69 3.16 -0.99 -5.70
C ALA A 69 3.00 -0.41 -7.11
N ALA A 70 4.02 -0.48 -7.96
CA ALA A 70 3.97 0.09 -9.31
C ALA A 70 2.85 -0.51 -10.16
N ARG A 71 2.59 -1.81 -10.04
CA ARG A 71 1.53 -2.47 -10.81
C ARG A 71 0.15 -1.97 -10.42
N ALA A 72 -0.11 -1.83 -9.12
CA ALA A 72 -1.36 -1.28 -8.60
C ALA A 72 -1.57 0.17 -9.04
N LEU A 73 -0.54 1.00 -8.94
CA LEU A 73 -0.57 2.39 -9.40
C LEU A 73 -0.79 2.47 -10.92
N HIS A 74 -0.12 1.60 -11.69
CA HIS A 74 -0.32 1.52 -13.15
C HIS A 74 -1.76 1.09 -13.50
N ALA A 75 -2.31 0.10 -12.77
CA ALA A 75 -3.69 -0.35 -12.93
C ALA A 75 -4.71 0.74 -12.54
N ALA A 76 -4.37 1.60 -11.57
CA ALA A 76 -5.14 2.78 -11.23
C ALA A 76 -4.99 3.93 -12.25
N GLY A 77 -4.21 3.73 -13.30
CA GLY A 77 -4.07 4.65 -14.42
C GLY A 77 -2.89 5.62 -14.32
N LEU A 78 -2.01 5.52 -13.30
CA LEU A 78 -0.82 6.36 -13.22
C LEU A 78 0.18 6.01 -14.33
N ARG A 79 0.83 7.03 -14.87
CA ARG A 79 1.80 6.91 -15.96
C ARG A 79 2.99 7.83 -15.70
N LYS A 80 4.07 7.62 -16.43
CA LYS A 80 5.23 8.50 -16.41
C LYS A 80 4.82 9.96 -16.58
N GLY A 81 5.33 10.81 -15.69
CA GLY A 81 5.04 12.24 -15.68
C GLY A 81 3.83 12.65 -14.85
N ASP A 82 3.08 11.70 -14.28
CA ASP A 82 2.03 12.03 -13.30
C ASP A 82 2.64 12.60 -12.02
N LEU A 83 1.91 13.52 -11.41
CA LEU A 83 2.20 14.07 -10.08
C LEU A 83 1.22 13.48 -9.08
N MET A 84 1.71 12.66 -8.16
CA MET A 84 0.91 11.94 -7.17
C MET A 84 0.96 12.62 -5.81
N LEU A 85 -0.19 13.02 -5.27
CA LEU A 85 -0.35 13.41 -3.87
C LEU A 85 -0.44 12.14 -3.02
N ASN A 86 0.58 11.85 -2.23
CA ASN A 86 0.61 10.66 -1.38
C ASN A 86 0.29 11.05 0.08
N ALA A 87 -0.91 10.70 0.51
CA ALA A 87 -1.45 11.00 1.84
C ALA A 87 -1.25 9.87 2.87
N PHE A 88 -0.53 8.80 2.52
CA PHE A 88 -0.11 7.81 3.51
C PHE A 88 1.02 8.32 4.40
N SER A 89 1.11 7.76 5.62
CA SER A 89 2.11 8.16 6.60
C SER A 89 3.53 7.87 6.12
N TYR A 90 4.42 8.84 6.37
CA TYR A 90 5.87 8.77 6.08
C TYR A 90 6.75 8.68 7.33
N HIS A 91 6.18 8.73 8.54
CA HIS A 91 7.00 8.73 9.76
C HIS A 91 7.71 7.38 9.92
N LEU A 92 7.43 6.64 10.96
CA LEU A 92 8.05 5.33 11.15
C LEU A 92 7.37 4.23 10.32
N THR A 93 6.14 4.43 9.88
CA THR A 93 5.35 3.41 9.18
C THR A 93 5.66 3.33 7.68
N PRO A 94 5.53 2.16 7.06
CA PRO A 94 5.93 1.96 5.67
C PRO A 94 4.94 2.49 4.62
N GLY A 95 3.69 2.82 4.99
CA GLY A 95 2.62 3.09 4.02
C GLY A 95 2.95 4.10 2.92
N GLY A 96 3.47 5.29 3.30
CA GLY A 96 3.88 6.32 2.35
C GLY A 96 5.04 5.84 1.47
N HIS A 97 6.02 5.16 2.06
CA HIS A 97 7.19 4.66 1.34
C HIS A 97 6.87 3.53 0.36
N ILE A 98 5.90 2.66 0.70
CA ILE A 98 5.39 1.62 -0.20
C ILE A 98 4.90 2.25 -1.50
N MET A 99 3.98 3.21 -1.41
CA MET A 99 3.36 3.83 -2.57
C MET A 99 4.33 4.73 -3.34
N GLU A 100 5.21 5.45 -2.64
CA GLU A 100 6.26 6.26 -3.25
C GLU A 100 7.22 5.42 -4.08
N SER A 101 7.65 4.25 -3.58
CA SER A 101 8.58 3.38 -4.32
C SER A 101 7.98 2.93 -5.65
N GLY A 102 6.69 2.57 -5.67
CA GLY A 102 5.97 2.20 -6.88
C GLY A 102 5.79 3.39 -7.85
N ALA A 103 5.47 4.57 -7.32
CA ALA A 103 5.35 5.78 -8.14
C ALA A 103 6.68 6.16 -8.82
N HIS A 104 7.79 6.09 -8.08
CA HIS A 104 9.13 6.33 -8.64
C HIS A 104 9.51 5.27 -9.70
N ALA A 105 9.12 4.00 -9.51
CA ALA A 105 9.34 2.96 -10.52
C ALA A 105 8.59 3.25 -11.83
N LEU A 106 7.43 3.93 -11.76
CA LEU A 106 6.68 4.42 -12.91
C LEU A 106 7.19 5.76 -13.45
N SER A 107 8.22 6.35 -12.86
CA SER A 107 8.71 7.70 -13.18
C SER A 107 7.66 8.79 -12.96
N CYS A 108 6.85 8.65 -11.93
CA CYS A 108 5.96 9.67 -11.40
C CYS A 108 6.71 10.55 -10.40
N THR A 109 6.27 11.80 -10.27
CA THR A 109 6.69 12.69 -9.19
C THR A 109 5.74 12.53 -8.01
N VAL A 110 6.26 12.58 -6.78
CA VAL A 110 5.47 12.40 -5.56
C VAL A 110 5.50 13.65 -4.70
N ILE A 111 4.33 14.07 -4.22
CA ILE A 111 4.17 15.01 -3.12
C ILE A 111 3.98 14.18 -1.86
N PRO A 112 4.97 14.07 -0.95
CA PRO A 112 4.91 13.24 0.23
C PRO A 112 4.11 13.94 1.35
N ALA A 113 2.80 14.07 1.14
CA ALA A 113 1.92 14.88 1.99
C ALA A 113 1.71 14.26 3.38
N GLY A 114 1.68 12.92 3.46
CA GLY A 114 1.47 12.23 4.72
C GLY A 114 0.03 12.34 5.24
N VAL A 115 -0.16 11.98 6.50
CA VAL A 115 -1.47 12.04 7.17
C VAL A 115 -1.70 13.40 7.82
N GLY A 116 -2.95 13.84 7.89
CA GLY A 116 -3.32 15.13 8.49
C GLY A 116 -2.95 16.33 7.60
N ASN A 117 -2.69 17.48 8.23
CA ASN A 117 -2.29 18.73 7.56
C ASN A 117 -3.16 19.09 6.34
N THR A 118 -4.48 18.96 6.49
CA THR A 118 -5.44 19.10 5.40
C THR A 118 -5.29 20.43 4.65
N GLU A 119 -5.05 21.54 5.37
CA GLU A 119 -4.88 22.86 4.77
C GLU A 119 -3.65 22.93 3.87
N GLN A 120 -2.51 22.41 4.32
CA GLN A 120 -1.29 22.33 3.49
C GLN A 120 -1.48 21.41 2.26
N GLN A 121 -2.26 20.34 2.41
CA GLN A 121 -2.59 19.47 1.27
C GLN A 121 -3.50 20.19 0.27
N LEU A 122 -4.44 21.01 0.73
CA LEU A 122 -5.27 21.85 -0.13
C LEU A 122 -4.43 22.92 -0.87
N GLU A 123 -3.47 23.52 -0.20
CA GLU A 123 -2.50 24.44 -0.83
C GLU A 123 -1.68 23.71 -1.91
N ALA A 124 -1.18 22.51 -1.60
CA ALA A 124 -0.47 21.68 -2.58
C ALA A 124 -1.35 21.34 -3.79
N ILE A 125 -2.63 21.02 -3.58
CA ILE A 125 -3.59 20.79 -4.66
C ILE A 125 -3.77 22.05 -5.50
N GLN A 126 -3.92 23.21 -4.85
CA GLN A 126 -4.15 24.47 -5.52
C GLN A 126 -2.99 24.89 -6.41
N TYR A 127 -1.76 24.79 -5.90
CA TYR A 127 -0.58 25.33 -6.58
C TYR A 127 0.14 24.32 -7.47
N LEU A 128 0.21 23.06 -7.04
CA LEU A 128 0.96 22.01 -7.76
C LEU A 128 0.09 21.19 -8.71
N LYS A 129 -1.25 21.22 -8.56
CA LYS A 129 -2.21 20.53 -9.43
C LYS A 129 -1.88 19.05 -9.61
N PRO A 130 -1.79 18.24 -8.54
CA PRO A 130 -1.52 16.82 -8.67
C PRO A 130 -2.55 16.14 -9.58
N THR A 131 -2.10 15.20 -10.41
CA THR A 131 -2.96 14.46 -11.36
C THR A 131 -3.51 13.18 -10.76
N ALA A 132 -2.89 12.69 -9.69
CA ALA A 132 -3.26 11.47 -8.99
C ALA A 132 -3.20 11.62 -7.47
N TYR A 133 -3.98 10.78 -6.79
CA TYR A 133 -4.00 10.67 -5.33
C TYR A 133 -3.66 9.24 -4.90
N CYS A 134 -2.97 9.11 -3.76
CA CYS A 134 -2.78 7.85 -3.07
C CYS A 134 -2.98 8.04 -1.56
N GLY A 135 -3.84 7.23 -0.94
CA GLY A 135 -4.22 7.37 0.48
C GLY A 135 -5.45 6.55 0.83
N THR A 136 -6.11 6.88 1.95
CA THR A 136 -7.38 6.26 2.28
C THR A 136 -8.54 6.89 1.50
N PRO A 137 -9.59 6.14 1.16
CA PRO A 137 -10.69 6.65 0.33
C PRO A 137 -11.52 7.73 1.03
N ASP A 138 -11.73 7.59 2.34
CA ASP A 138 -12.41 8.58 3.18
C ASP A 138 -11.66 9.91 3.25
N PHE A 139 -10.34 9.88 3.37
CA PHE A 139 -9.54 11.11 3.39
C PHE A 139 -9.53 11.82 2.03
N LEU A 140 -9.54 11.09 0.92
CA LEU A 140 -9.74 11.69 -0.40
C LEU A 140 -11.06 12.46 -0.46
N LYS A 141 -12.15 11.85 0.04
CA LYS A 141 -13.46 12.53 0.12
C LYS A 141 -13.38 13.82 0.95
N VAL A 142 -12.74 13.75 2.12
CA VAL A 142 -12.52 14.93 2.98
C VAL A 142 -11.78 16.05 2.24
N LEU A 143 -10.71 15.71 1.50
CA LEU A 143 -9.95 16.69 0.72
C LEU A 143 -10.80 17.36 -0.36
N LEU A 144 -11.57 16.57 -1.13
CA LEU A 144 -12.43 17.09 -2.19
C LEU A 144 -13.54 17.99 -1.65
N ASP A 145 -14.19 17.58 -0.54
CA ASP A 145 -15.23 18.37 0.10
C ASP A 145 -14.69 19.70 0.66
N LYS A 146 -13.55 19.66 1.34
CA LYS A 146 -12.92 20.87 1.86
C LYS A 146 -12.40 21.78 0.75
N ALA A 147 -11.86 21.23 -0.33
CA ALA A 147 -11.49 22.00 -1.51
C ALA A 147 -12.69 22.77 -2.06
N LYS A 148 -13.83 22.10 -2.21
CA LYS A 148 -15.08 22.71 -2.66
C LYS A 148 -15.55 23.84 -1.74
N VAL A 149 -15.51 23.65 -0.43
CA VAL A 149 -15.88 24.67 0.55
C VAL A 149 -14.93 25.89 0.51
N ALA A 150 -13.64 25.62 0.32
CA ALA A 150 -12.62 26.67 0.23
C ALA A 150 -12.52 27.34 -1.15
N GLY A 151 -13.31 26.91 -2.14
CA GLY A 151 -13.23 27.43 -3.51
C GLY A 151 -11.93 27.03 -4.26
N ILE A 152 -11.28 25.96 -3.81
CA ILE A 152 -10.06 25.42 -4.42
C ILE A 152 -10.44 24.42 -5.51
N ASP A 153 -9.89 24.61 -6.70
CA ASP A 153 -10.07 23.69 -7.81
C ASP A 153 -9.17 22.45 -7.64
N ALA A 154 -9.79 21.32 -7.26
CA ALA A 154 -9.16 20.01 -7.14
C ALA A 154 -9.36 19.13 -8.40
N SER A 155 -9.89 19.67 -9.48
CA SER A 155 -10.22 18.92 -10.70
C SER A 155 -9.00 18.35 -11.44
N SER A 156 -7.79 18.73 -11.05
CA SER A 156 -6.54 18.13 -11.54
C SER A 156 -6.40 16.68 -11.13
N ILE A 157 -6.94 16.27 -9.97
CA ILE A 157 -6.91 14.88 -9.49
C ILE A 157 -7.92 14.06 -10.32
N LYS A 158 -7.41 13.25 -11.24
CA LYS A 158 -8.24 12.44 -12.15
C LYS A 158 -8.32 10.98 -11.76
N ARG A 159 -7.37 10.50 -10.98
CA ARG A 159 -7.23 9.08 -10.61
C ARG A 159 -6.75 8.92 -9.20
N ALA A 160 -7.14 7.81 -8.57
CA ALA A 160 -6.73 7.49 -7.23
C ALA A 160 -6.47 5.99 -7.08
N LEU A 161 -5.41 5.64 -6.36
CA LEU A 161 -5.24 4.32 -5.75
C LEU A 161 -5.47 4.46 -4.26
N VAL A 162 -6.47 3.76 -3.73
CA VAL A 162 -6.81 3.83 -2.30
C VAL A 162 -6.56 2.49 -1.61
N SER A 163 -6.19 2.56 -0.32
CA SER A 163 -5.94 1.40 0.54
C SER A 163 -6.06 1.79 2.01
N GLY A 164 -5.90 0.81 2.93
CA GLY A 164 -5.90 1.04 4.37
C GLY A 164 -7.28 1.26 4.99
N ALA A 165 -8.32 1.41 4.17
CA ALA A 165 -9.71 1.45 4.59
C ALA A 165 -10.60 0.87 3.48
N ALA A 166 -11.82 0.45 3.83
CA ALA A 166 -12.77 -0.06 2.87
C ALA A 166 -13.21 1.03 1.89
N LEU A 167 -13.46 0.65 0.63
CA LEU A 167 -14.06 1.51 -0.39
C LEU A 167 -15.48 1.00 -0.70
N PRO A 168 -16.50 1.40 0.06
CA PRO A 168 -17.89 1.05 -0.25
C PRO A 168 -18.32 1.60 -1.61
N ASN A 169 -19.25 0.93 -2.28
CA ASN A 169 -19.72 1.35 -3.59
C ASN A 169 -20.27 2.78 -3.59
N SER A 170 -20.99 3.17 -2.53
CA SER A 170 -21.50 4.55 -2.37
C SER A 170 -20.38 5.60 -2.38
N LEU A 171 -19.29 5.35 -1.63
CA LEU A 171 -18.14 6.26 -1.61
C LEU A 171 -17.42 6.28 -2.96
N ARG A 172 -17.27 5.13 -3.60
CA ARG A 172 -16.68 5.04 -4.95
C ARG A 172 -17.48 5.89 -5.94
N GLU A 173 -18.82 5.76 -5.94
CA GLU A 173 -19.68 6.55 -6.81
C GLU A 173 -19.58 8.06 -6.56
N GLU A 174 -19.45 8.48 -5.29
CA GLU A 174 -19.25 9.88 -4.95
C GLU A 174 -17.92 10.43 -5.50
N LEU A 175 -16.84 9.66 -5.34
CA LEU A 175 -15.52 10.04 -5.88
C LEU A 175 -15.53 10.10 -7.41
N GLU A 176 -16.20 9.16 -8.07
CA GLU A 176 -16.33 9.15 -9.53
C GLU A 176 -17.21 10.31 -10.04
N LYS A 177 -18.31 10.65 -9.33
CA LYS A 177 -19.10 11.85 -9.62
C LYS A 177 -18.29 13.15 -9.44
N ALA A 178 -17.31 13.14 -8.54
CA ALA A 178 -16.35 14.24 -8.40
C ALA A 178 -15.25 14.25 -9.48
N GLY A 179 -15.26 13.28 -10.40
CA GLY A 179 -14.34 13.19 -11.53
C GLY A 179 -13.04 12.42 -11.24
N VAL A 180 -12.98 11.66 -10.15
CA VAL A 180 -11.81 10.87 -9.76
C VAL A 180 -12.06 9.39 -10.01
N SER A 181 -11.41 8.81 -11.01
CA SER A 181 -11.42 7.36 -11.25
C SER A 181 -10.64 6.66 -10.13
N THR A 182 -11.33 5.87 -9.32
CA THR A 182 -10.75 5.28 -8.10
C THR A 182 -10.61 3.76 -8.22
N ARG A 183 -9.44 3.25 -7.88
CA ARG A 183 -9.14 1.82 -7.72
C ARG A 183 -8.63 1.59 -6.30
N GLN A 184 -8.81 0.38 -5.80
CA GLN A 184 -8.31 -0.01 -4.48
C GLN A 184 -7.26 -1.10 -4.58
N CYS A 185 -6.41 -1.20 -3.56
CA CYS A 185 -5.50 -2.31 -3.37
C CYS A 185 -5.53 -2.82 -1.93
N TYR A 186 -5.17 -4.07 -1.77
CA TYR A 186 -4.90 -4.69 -0.48
C TYR A 186 -3.39 -4.76 -0.28
N ALA A 187 -2.92 -4.25 0.85
CA ALA A 187 -1.50 -4.17 1.16
C ALA A 187 -1.25 -4.38 2.66
N THR A 188 -0.08 -4.93 2.99
CA THR A 188 0.41 -5.02 4.37
C THR A 188 1.78 -4.37 4.49
N ALA A 189 2.18 -4.06 5.72
CA ALA A 189 3.49 -3.48 6.00
C ALA A 189 4.65 -4.43 5.63
N ASP A 190 4.43 -5.73 5.77
CA ASP A 190 5.43 -6.76 5.52
C ASP A 190 5.67 -7.04 4.05
N LEU A 191 4.58 -7.22 3.31
CA LEU A 191 4.61 -7.72 1.92
C LEU A 191 4.45 -6.60 0.90
N GLY A 192 3.99 -5.43 1.33
CA GLY A 192 3.60 -4.37 0.40
C GLY A 192 2.25 -4.67 -0.25
N VAL A 193 2.12 -4.41 -1.54
CA VAL A 193 0.87 -4.63 -2.28
C VAL A 193 0.69 -6.11 -2.59
N ILE A 194 -0.35 -6.71 -2.03
CA ILE A 194 -0.72 -8.12 -2.19
C ILE A 194 -1.68 -8.31 -3.37
N ALA A 195 -2.68 -7.42 -3.48
CA ALA A 195 -3.65 -7.50 -4.56
C ALA A 195 -4.20 -6.11 -4.91
N TYR A 196 -4.65 -5.92 -6.15
CA TYR A 196 -5.13 -4.64 -6.64
C TYR A 196 -6.24 -4.80 -7.69
N GLU A 197 -7.12 -3.82 -7.75
CA GLU A 197 -8.16 -3.74 -8.79
C GLU A 197 -7.59 -3.35 -10.16
N SER A 198 -8.21 -3.89 -11.20
CA SER A 198 -8.05 -3.45 -12.58
C SER A 198 -9.29 -2.70 -13.08
N ASP A 199 -9.29 -2.30 -14.34
CA ASP A 199 -10.44 -1.66 -14.97
C ASP A 199 -11.66 -2.58 -15.07
N ALA A 200 -11.48 -3.91 -15.04
CA ALA A 200 -12.58 -4.89 -15.04
C ALA A 200 -13.45 -4.80 -13.78
N ARG A 201 -12.86 -4.41 -12.63
CA ARG A 201 -13.58 -4.30 -11.33
C ARG A 201 -14.26 -5.60 -10.87
N GLU A 202 -13.78 -6.72 -11.34
CA GLU A 202 -14.30 -8.07 -11.03
C GLU A 202 -13.46 -8.75 -9.94
N GLY A 203 -13.12 -8.01 -8.89
CA GLY A 203 -12.22 -8.44 -7.84
C GLY A 203 -10.82 -7.84 -7.97
N MET A 204 -9.85 -8.46 -7.28
CA MET A 204 -8.47 -7.99 -7.26
C MET A 204 -7.54 -9.01 -7.91
N ILE A 205 -6.59 -8.50 -8.68
CA ILE A 205 -5.48 -9.28 -9.25
C ILE A 205 -4.43 -9.46 -8.15
N VAL A 206 -4.05 -10.69 -7.86
CA VAL A 206 -2.96 -11.00 -6.92
C VAL A 206 -1.63 -10.57 -7.53
N ASN A 207 -0.81 -9.85 -6.76
CA ASN A 207 0.52 -9.45 -7.15
C ASN A 207 1.40 -10.68 -7.41
N GLU A 208 2.17 -10.68 -8.49
CA GLU A 208 2.98 -11.83 -8.93
C GLU A 208 4.04 -12.26 -7.92
N GLY A 209 4.45 -11.34 -7.02
CA GLY A 209 5.39 -11.64 -5.93
C GLY A 209 4.77 -12.32 -4.72
N CYS A 210 3.43 -12.47 -4.67
CA CYS A 210 2.70 -12.99 -3.52
C CYS A 210 2.08 -14.36 -3.80
N LEU A 211 2.11 -15.23 -2.81
CA LEU A 211 1.27 -16.42 -2.73
C LEU A 211 0.12 -16.09 -1.77
N VAL A 212 -1.12 -16.21 -2.26
CA VAL A 212 -2.33 -15.95 -1.46
C VAL A 212 -3.15 -17.22 -1.40
N GLU A 213 -3.52 -17.62 -0.19
CA GLU A 213 -4.43 -18.74 0.07
C GLU A 213 -5.63 -18.22 0.87
N ILE A 214 -6.81 -18.69 0.51
CA ILE A 214 -8.04 -18.45 1.28
C ILE A 214 -8.33 -19.68 2.08
N VAL A 215 -8.35 -19.56 3.39
CA VAL A 215 -8.41 -20.69 4.31
C VAL A 215 -9.58 -20.60 5.27
N THR A 216 -10.00 -21.74 5.80
CA THR A 216 -10.99 -21.83 6.88
C THR A 216 -10.37 -21.29 8.16
N PRO A 217 -10.99 -20.28 8.82
CA PRO A 217 -10.48 -19.72 10.06
C PRO A 217 -10.25 -20.80 11.12
N GLY A 218 -9.07 -20.76 11.74
CA GLY A 218 -8.68 -21.66 12.84
C GLY A 218 -8.12 -23.03 12.43
N THR A 219 -8.38 -23.53 11.21
CA THR A 219 -7.80 -24.80 10.74
C THR A 219 -6.68 -24.59 9.73
N GLY A 220 -6.73 -23.52 8.96
CA GLY A 220 -5.78 -23.27 7.88
C GLY A 220 -6.01 -24.11 6.62
N ASP A 221 -7.10 -24.89 6.57
CA ASP A 221 -7.45 -25.69 5.40
C ASP A 221 -7.98 -24.79 4.28
N PRO A 222 -7.56 -24.97 3.03
CA PRO A 222 -8.10 -24.21 1.92
C PRO A 222 -9.62 -24.34 1.80
N VAL A 223 -10.33 -23.21 1.63
CA VAL A 223 -11.76 -23.21 1.33
C VAL A 223 -12.02 -23.67 -0.10
N LYS A 224 -13.26 -24.12 -0.37
CA LYS A 224 -13.67 -24.43 -1.74
C LYS A 224 -13.79 -23.17 -2.58
N GLU A 225 -13.67 -23.32 -3.89
CA GLU A 225 -13.84 -22.21 -4.81
C GLU A 225 -15.23 -21.55 -4.63
N GLY A 226 -15.22 -20.22 -4.47
CA GLY A 226 -16.42 -19.43 -4.22
C GLY A 226 -16.85 -19.28 -2.76
N GLU A 227 -16.20 -19.98 -1.84
CA GLU A 227 -16.45 -19.83 -0.40
C GLU A 227 -15.61 -18.68 0.18
N VAL A 228 -16.15 -18.04 1.23
CA VAL A 228 -15.47 -16.98 1.98
C VAL A 228 -14.56 -17.62 3.03
N GLY A 229 -13.34 -17.10 3.18
CA GLY A 229 -12.37 -17.54 4.17
C GLY A 229 -11.45 -16.40 4.64
N GLU A 230 -10.50 -16.79 5.45
CA GLU A 230 -9.41 -15.92 5.92
C GLU A 230 -8.26 -15.91 4.88
N VAL A 231 -7.56 -14.78 4.75
CA VAL A 231 -6.42 -14.60 3.83
C VAL A 231 -5.12 -14.92 4.56
#